data_1502f876c6c8b79392efa8e930d16d28
#
_entry.id   1502f876c6c8b79392efa8e930d16d28
#
_cell.length_a   1.000
_cell.length_b   1.000
_cell.length_c   1.000
_cell.angle_alpha   90.00
_cell.angle_beta   90.00
_cell.angle_gamma   90.00
#
_symmetry.space_group_name_H-M   'P 1'
#
loop_
_entity.id
_entity.type
_entity.pdbx_description
1 polymer ?
#
loop_
_entity_poly.entity_id
_entity_poly.type
_entity_poly.pdbx_seq_one_letter_code
_entity_poly.pdbx_strand_id
1 'polypeptide(L)'
;MRFVLAAALTAFATAAFAQVAGDPPPPPPGANVPDWALPQSSTHHQVPPPADFHRASVTFSDKIGMFDGQTDVGGPLAPGSASYDAASGTYTITSAGYNIWYQRDEFRYLWKKMSGDMSLAAGVEWADPTSFNDRKVVLILRDSLEDDSRQIMAAQHGAGMVHIAWRADKGAMMTDVEYRSQRQPIAARGEHGPQVFHPSRIGLEKKGDQFQLYISWSGEPMHAEGAPVTFKTDGPVYVGIGFTSHLPATLGTARVSNVVVENRAGAVR
;
A
#
# COMPACT_ATOMS: atom_id res chain seq x y z
N MET A 1 -73.62 8.61 14.36
CA MET A 1 -72.35 8.23 14.95
C MET A 1 -71.37 7.88 13.81
N ARG A 2 -70.43 8.75 13.53
CA ARG A 2 -69.37 8.53 12.53
C ARG A 2 -68.08 8.32 13.29
N PHE A 3 -67.51 7.12 13.17
CA PHE A 3 -66.18 6.81 13.72
C PHE A 3 -65.10 7.27 12.72
N VAL A 4 -64.24 8.17 13.15
CA VAL A 4 -63.04 8.56 12.42
C VAL A 4 -61.91 7.65 12.92
N LEU A 5 -61.38 6.83 12.01
CA LEU A 5 -60.19 6.03 12.26
C LEU A 5 -58.96 6.92 12.00
N ALA A 6 -58.21 7.26 13.03
CA ALA A 6 -56.92 7.93 12.89
C ALA A 6 -55.84 6.86 12.65
N ALA A 7 -55.25 6.89 11.43
CA ALA A 7 -54.08 6.08 11.11
C ALA A 7 -52.83 6.81 11.61
N ALA A 8 -52.12 6.26 12.58
CA ALA A 8 -50.84 6.71 13.02
C ALA A 8 -49.77 6.25 12.02
N LEU A 9 -49.20 7.21 11.26
CA LEU A 9 -47.99 6.98 10.48
C LEU A 9 -46.77 7.01 11.42
N THR A 10 -46.21 5.86 11.68
CA THR A 10 -44.87 5.73 12.29
C THR A 10 -43.81 6.02 11.22
N ALA A 11 -43.25 7.22 11.24
CA ALA A 11 -42.08 7.55 10.44
C ALA A 11 -40.86 6.85 11.07
N PHE A 12 -40.32 5.85 10.40
CA PHE A 12 -39.00 5.34 10.70
C PHE A 12 -37.99 6.39 10.19
N ALA A 13 -37.41 7.12 11.11
CA ALA A 13 -36.23 7.93 10.84
C ALA A 13 -35.06 6.96 10.59
N THR A 14 -34.72 6.73 9.33
CA THR A 14 -33.42 6.18 8.96
C THR A 14 -32.38 7.21 9.36
N ALA A 15 -31.59 6.91 10.39
CA ALA A 15 -30.41 7.68 10.71
C ALA A 15 -29.46 7.56 9.51
N ALA A 16 -29.43 8.59 8.66
CA ALA A 16 -28.36 8.75 7.69
C ALA A 16 -27.10 9.07 8.51
N PHE A 17 -26.23 8.10 8.68
CA PHE A 17 -24.88 8.35 9.18
C PHE A 17 -24.22 9.27 8.15
N ALA A 18 -23.83 10.47 8.58
CA ALA A 18 -23.01 11.35 7.76
C ALA A 18 -21.70 10.64 7.51
N GLN A 19 -21.48 10.20 6.27
CA GLN A 19 -20.21 9.64 5.85
C GLN A 19 -19.19 10.75 5.98
N VAL A 20 -18.19 10.57 6.84
CA VAL A 20 -17.09 11.51 6.96
C VAL A 20 -16.36 11.51 5.63
N ALA A 21 -16.15 12.70 5.04
CA ALA A 21 -15.46 12.82 3.77
C ALA A 21 -14.06 12.17 3.90
N GLY A 22 -13.81 11.12 3.12
CA GLY A 22 -12.55 10.35 3.15
C GLY A 22 -12.68 8.90 3.62
N ASP A 23 -13.82 8.49 4.14
CA ASP A 23 -14.03 7.07 4.44
C ASP A 23 -14.22 6.28 3.13
N PRO A 24 -13.51 5.14 2.98
CA PRO A 24 -13.71 4.30 1.82
C PRO A 24 -15.14 3.75 1.78
N PRO A 25 -15.67 3.45 0.60
CA PRO A 25 -16.97 2.84 0.47
C PRO A 25 -17.01 1.51 1.24
N PRO A 26 -18.16 1.12 1.81
CA PRO A 26 -18.29 -0.16 2.48
C PRO A 26 -18.01 -1.31 1.50
N PRO A 27 -17.47 -2.45 1.98
CA PRO A 27 -17.21 -3.61 1.16
C PRO A 27 -18.51 -4.09 0.49
N PRO A 28 -18.41 -4.74 -0.69
CA PRO A 28 -19.58 -5.24 -1.38
C PRO A 28 -20.38 -6.23 -0.52
N PRO A 29 -21.70 -6.26 -0.66
CA PRO A 29 -22.53 -7.21 0.08
C PRO A 29 -22.07 -8.67 -0.17
N GLY A 30 -21.94 -9.44 0.90
CA GLY A 30 -21.49 -10.85 0.85
C GLY A 30 -19.99 -11.05 0.94
N ALA A 31 -19.17 -10.00 1.00
CA ALA A 31 -17.76 -10.14 1.34
C ALA A 31 -17.63 -10.62 2.79
N ASN A 32 -16.93 -11.73 2.99
CA ASN A 32 -16.61 -12.20 4.34
C ASN A 32 -15.44 -11.37 4.90
N VAL A 33 -15.75 -10.15 5.33
CA VAL A 33 -14.77 -9.20 5.87
C VAL A 33 -14.84 -9.29 7.39
N PRO A 34 -13.71 -9.55 8.04
CA PRO A 34 -13.65 -9.52 9.50
C PRO A 34 -14.05 -8.15 10.06
N ASP A 35 -14.67 -8.13 11.22
CA ASP A 35 -15.18 -6.91 11.88
C ASP A 35 -14.10 -5.83 12.05
N TRP A 36 -12.87 -6.23 12.43
CA TRP A 36 -11.73 -5.34 12.59
C TRP A 36 -11.31 -4.64 11.27
N ALA A 37 -11.69 -5.18 10.13
CA ALA A 37 -11.35 -4.64 8.81
C ALA A 37 -12.47 -3.77 8.22
N LEU A 38 -13.65 -3.72 8.85
CA LEU A 38 -14.76 -2.91 8.39
C LEU A 38 -14.53 -1.44 8.76
N PRO A 39 -14.55 -0.51 7.77
CA PRO A 39 -14.56 0.92 8.07
C PRO A 39 -15.67 1.25 9.06
N GLN A 40 -15.41 2.13 10.02
CA GLN A 40 -16.35 2.58 11.05
C GLN A 40 -16.83 1.49 12.03
N SER A 41 -16.32 0.27 11.94
CA SER A 41 -16.50 -0.72 13.00
C SER A 41 -15.80 -0.24 14.29
N SER A 42 -16.40 -0.50 15.44
CA SER A 42 -15.78 -0.18 16.74
C SER A 42 -14.47 -0.95 16.99
N THR A 43 -14.24 -2.01 16.23
CA THR A 43 -13.03 -2.83 16.27
C THR A 43 -12.05 -2.48 15.14
N HIS A 44 -12.40 -1.50 14.29
CA HIS A 44 -11.51 -1.07 13.21
C HIS A 44 -10.32 -0.30 13.78
N HIS A 45 -9.19 -0.94 13.80
CA HIS A 45 -7.90 -0.38 14.17
C HIS A 45 -6.79 -1.25 13.56
N GLN A 46 -5.60 -0.73 13.50
CA GLN A 46 -4.45 -1.46 12.97
C GLN A 46 -4.02 -2.57 13.94
N VAL A 47 -4.74 -3.70 13.88
CA VAL A 47 -4.35 -4.93 14.59
C VAL A 47 -3.91 -5.98 13.60
N PRO A 48 -3.00 -6.88 13.98
CA PRO A 48 -2.67 -8.04 13.15
C PRO A 48 -3.93 -8.84 12.86
N PRO A 49 -4.09 -9.34 11.62
CA PRO A 49 -5.15 -10.31 11.36
C PRO A 49 -4.98 -11.53 12.25
N PRO A 50 -6.07 -12.28 12.53
CA PRO A 50 -5.98 -13.56 13.22
C PRO A 50 -4.94 -14.47 12.57
N ALA A 51 -4.27 -15.30 13.36
CA ALA A 51 -3.16 -16.14 12.88
C ALA A 51 -3.57 -17.12 11.75
N ASP A 52 -4.83 -17.49 11.70
CA ASP A 52 -5.45 -18.35 10.67
C ASP A 52 -5.98 -17.56 9.46
N PHE A 53 -5.89 -16.23 9.49
CA PHE A 53 -6.29 -15.38 8.37
C PHE A 53 -5.21 -15.42 7.28
N HIS A 54 -5.36 -16.37 6.37
CA HIS A 54 -4.42 -16.62 5.29
C HIS A 54 -5.14 -17.06 4.02
N ARG A 55 -4.75 -16.47 2.90
CA ARG A 55 -5.16 -16.88 1.55
C ARG A 55 -3.96 -17.00 0.64
N ALA A 56 -4.02 -17.97 -0.28
CA ALA A 56 -2.94 -18.16 -1.25
C ALA A 56 -2.83 -16.95 -2.20
N SER A 57 -1.60 -16.58 -2.52
CA SER A 57 -1.31 -15.57 -3.54
C SER A 57 -1.77 -16.04 -4.92
N VAL A 58 -2.26 -15.11 -5.75
CA VAL A 58 -2.69 -15.38 -7.12
C VAL A 58 -1.77 -14.66 -8.09
N THR A 59 -1.04 -15.42 -8.92
CA THR A 59 -0.04 -14.89 -9.86
C THR A 59 -0.57 -14.88 -11.28
N PHE A 60 -0.29 -13.80 -12.00
CA PHE A 60 -0.57 -13.59 -13.41
C PHE A 60 0.74 -13.39 -14.14
N SER A 61 1.00 -14.19 -15.18
CA SER A 61 2.26 -14.19 -15.94
C SER A 61 2.32 -13.13 -17.05
N ASP A 62 1.27 -12.33 -17.20
CA ASP A 62 1.22 -11.28 -18.22
C ASP A 62 2.17 -10.15 -17.87
N LYS A 63 3.06 -9.83 -18.81
CA LYS A 63 3.97 -8.70 -18.69
C LYS A 63 3.20 -7.37 -18.66
N ILE A 64 3.69 -6.43 -17.85
CA ILE A 64 3.14 -5.09 -17.77
C ILE A 64 4.27 -4.05 -17.74
N GLY A 65 4.41 -3.26 -18.81
CA GLY A 65 5.53 -2.33 -18.94
C GLY A 65 6.87 -3.06 -18.82
N MET A 66 7.68 -2.71 -17.81
CA MET A 66 8.99 -3.34 -17.57
C MET A 66 8.94 -4.57 -16.63
N PHE A 67 7.77 -4.92 -16.10
CA PHE A 67 7.61 -6.03 -15.16
C PHE A 67 7.23 -7.34 -15.88
N ASP A 68 7.77 -8.45 -15.39
CA ASP A 68 7.61 -9.77 -15.98
C ASP A 68 6.31 -10.47 -15.53
N GLY A 69 5.71 -10.01 -14.46
CA GLY A 69 4.46 -10.57 -13.93
C GLY A 69 3.81 -9.71 -12.87
N GLN A 70 2.66 -10.16 -12.41
CA GLN A 70 1.82 -9.51 -11.42
C GLN A 70 1.30 -10.55 -10.43
N THR A 71 1.09 -10.14 -9.18
CA THR A 71 0.57 -11.05 -8.14
C THR A 71 -0.34 -10.29 -7.18
N ASP A 72 -1.50 -10.87 -6.88
CA ASP A 72 -2.27 -10.53 -5.70
C ASP A 72 -1.69 -11.34 -4.53
N VAL A 73 -0.74 -10.74 -3.83
CA VAL A 73 -0.08 -11.35 -2.67
C VAL A 73 -1.08 -11.49 -1.54
N GLY A 74 -1.13 -12.67 -0.91
CA GLY A 74 -2.06 -12.97 0.18
C GLY A 74 -3.54 -13.04 -0.23
N GLY A 75 -3.84 -13.05 -1.53
CA GLY A 75 -5.18 -13.19 -2.08
C GLY A 75 -6.21 -12.22 -1.50
N PRO A 76 -6.06 -10.88 -1.69
CA PRO A 76 -7.04 -9.90 -1.20
C PRO A 76 -8.48 -10.27 -1.59
N LEU A 77 -9.46 -9.95 -0.74
CA LEU A 77 -10.88 -10.28 -0.96
C LEU A 77 -11.46 -9.69 -2.24
N ALA A 78 -10.96 -8.52 -2.65
CA ALA A 78 -11.25 -7.94 -3.96
C ALA A 78 -10.00 -8.03 -4.84
N PRO A 79 -10.05 -8.75 -5.96
CA PRO A 79 -8.90 -8.91 -6.85
C PRO A 79 -8.38 -7.57 -7.35
N GLY A 80 -7.05 -7.42 -7.34
CA GLY A 80 -6.39 -6.24 -7.86
C GLY A 80 -6.29 -6.24 -9.38
N SER A 81 -5.91 -5.10 -9.93
CA SER A 81 -5.59 -4.93 -11.35
C SER A 81 -4.47 -3.92 -11.53
N ALA A 82 -3.84 -3.95 -12.70
CA ALA A 82 -2.90 -2.91 -13.09
C ALA A 82 -2.95 -2.67 -14.59
N SER A 83 -2.63 -1.45 -15.00
CA SER A 83 -2.44 -1.06 -16.39
C SER A 83 -1.19 -0.21 -16.54
N TYR A 84 -0.64 -0.16 -17.75
CA TYR A 84 0.52 0.66 -18.10
C TYR A 84 0.20 1.50 -19.33
N ASP A 85 0.32 2.80 -19.18
CA ASP A 85 0.26 3.74 -20.31
C ASP A 85 1.68 4.02 -20.81
N ALA A 86 2.00 3.49 -21.99
CA ALA A 86 3.31 3.63 -22.60
C ALA A 86 3.60 5.07 -23.06
N ALA A 87 2.58 5.90 -23.31
CA ALA A 87 2.78 7.27 -23.74
C ALA A 87 3.26 8.17 -22.58
N SER A 88 2.72 7.97 -21.39
CA SER A 88 3.12 8.71 -20.18
C SER A 88 4.13 7.97 -19.31
N GLY A 89 4.37 6.69 -19.55
CA GLY A 89 5.21 5.84 -18.70
C GLY A 89 4.59 5.58 -17.32
N THR A 90 3.26 5.68 -17.20
CA THR A 90 2.56 5.62 -15.92
C THR A 90 1.89 4.26 -15.70
N TYR A 91 2.11 3.68 -14.53
CA TYR A 91 1.37 2.53 -14.03
C TYR A 91 0.18 3.01 -13.20
N THR A 92 -0.99 2.46 -13.47
CA THR A 92 -2.17 2.60 -12.60
C THR A 92 -2.38 1.26 -11.92
N ILE A 93 -2.31 1.24 -10.58
CA ILE A 93 -2.41 0.01 -9.78
C ILE A 93 -3.63 0.14 -8.89
N THR A 94 -4.56 -0.80 -9.01
CA THR A 94 -5.75 -0.90 -8.17
C THR A 94 -5.62 -2.14 -7.30
N SER A 95 -5.82 -2.00 -6.01
CA SER A 95 -5.71 -3.11 -5.06
C SER A 95 -6.60 -2.89 -3.85
N ALA A 96 -7.16 -3.96 -3.36
CA ALA A 96 -7.55 -4.10 -1.97
C ALA A 96 -6.36 -4.68 -1.18
N GLY A 97 -6.57 -4.97 0.08
CA GLY A 97 -5.61 -5.68 0.91
C GLY A 97 -5.48 -5.05 2.27
N TYR A 98 -5.28 -5.92 3.23
CA TYR A 98 -5.19 -5.54 4.64
C TYR A 98 -3.99 -4.63 4.91
N ASN A 99 -2.79 -5.09 4.52
CA ASN A 99 -1.56 -4.33 4.75
C ASN A 99 -0.36 -5.01 4.05
N ILE A 100 0.79 -4.31 4.03
CA ILE A 100 2.11 -4.88 3.83
C ILE A 100 2.84 -4.64 5.15
N TRP A 101 2.52 -5.49 6.17
CA TRP A 101 2.97 -5.31 7.56
C TRP A 101 2.85 -6.62 8.36
N TYR A 102 3.14 -6.60 9.64
CA TYR A 102 3.07 -7.73 10.55
C TYR A 102 3.78 -8.97 9.97
N GLN A 103 3.20 -10.16 10.14
CA GLN A 103 3.74 -11.43 9.64
C GLN A 103 3.30 -11.76 8.21
N ARG A 104 2.23 -11.12 7.70
CA ARG A 104 1.62 -11.43 6.40
C ARG A 104 1.19 -10.17 5.67
N ASP A 105 1.20 -10.25 4.34
CA ASP A 105 0.94 -9.13 3.45
C ASP A 105 -0.24 -9.42 2.54
N GLU A 106 -1.05 -8.39 2.23
CA GLU A 106 -2.08 -8.42 1.19
C GLU A 106 -1.96 -7.19 0.30
N PHE A 107 -1.60 -7.38 -0.98
CA PHE A 107 -1.42 -6.28 -1.92
C PHE A 107 -1.28 -6.74 -3.36
N ARG A 108 -1.47 -5.82 -4.33
CA ARG A 108 -1.09 -6.02 -5.73
C ARG A 108 0.38 -5.73 -5.91
N TYR A 109 1.12 -6.65 -6.55
CA TYR A 109 2.55 -6.57 -6.80
C TYR A 109 2.87 -6.70 -8.29
N LEU A 110 3.58 -5.72 -8.85
CA LEU A 110 4.19 -5.77 -10.18
C LEU A 110 5.66 -6.07 -10.02
N TRP A 111 6.16 -7.15 -10.60
CA TRP A 111 7.50 -7.63 -10.30
C TRP A 111 8.28 -8.12 -11.51
N LYS A 112 9.60 -8.13 -11.36
CA LYS A 112 10.56 -8.87 -12.18
C LYS A 112 11.59 -9.54 -11.27
N LYS A 113 12.30 -10.56 -11.76
CA LYS A 113 13.40 -11.18 -11.01
C LYS A 113 14.70 -10.45 -11.30
N MET A 114 15.44 -10.12 -10.24
CA MET A 114 16.74 -9.46 -10.33
C MET A 114 17.69 -10.00 -9.27
N SER A 115 18.99 -9.78 -9.46
CA SER A 115 20.05 -10.13 -8.50
C SER A 115 21.16 -9.07 -8.51
N GLY A 116 22.00 -9.06 -7.48
CA GLY A 116 23.11 -8.10 -7.36
C GLY A 116 22.64 -6.72 -6.86
N ASP A 117 23.39 -5.69 -7.22
CA ASP A 117 23.05 -4.31 -6.89
C ASP A 117 21.90 -3.81 -7.75
N MET A 118 21.08 -2.92 -7.20
CA MET A 118 19.91 -2.39 -7.90
C MET A 118 19.45 -1.05 -7.37
N SER A 119 18.78 -0.30 -8.23
CA SER A 119 18.14 0.96 -7.90
C SER A 119 16.68 0.94 -8.32
N LEU A 120 15.79 1.30 -7.41
CA LEU A 120 14.38 1.52 -7.64
C LEU A 120 14.04 2.96 -7.32
N ALA A 121 13.24 3.61 -8.14
CA ALA A 121 12.65 4.91 -7.82
C ALA A 121 11.31 5.10 -8.52
N ALA A 122 10.41 5.86 -7.92
CA ALA A 122 9.12 6.17 -8.52
C ALA A 122 8.51 7.44 -7.93
N GLY A 123 7.82 8.19 -8.78
CA GLY A 123 6.84 9.20 -8.36
C GLY A 123 5.50 8.55 -8.03
N VAL A 124 4.86 8.98 -6.96
CA VAL A 124 3.58 8.43 -6.50
C VAL A 124 2.52 9.53 -6.53
N GLU A 125 1.40 9.23 -7.16
CA GLU A 125 0.21 10.08 -7.19
C GLU A 125 -1.00 9.27 -6.67
N TRP A 126 -1.71 9.84 -5.73
CA TRP A 126 -2.93 9.26 -5.20
C TRP A 126 -4.11 9.63 -6.10
N ALA A 127 -4.73 8.65 -6.75
CA ALA A 127 -5.88 8.89 -7.62
C ALA A 127 -7.11 9.38 -6.85
N ASP A 128 -7.21 8.98 -5.58
CA ASP A 128 -8.21 9.46 -4.64
C ASP A 128 -7.51 10.01 -3.39
N PRO A 129 -7.34 11.34 -3.27
CA PRO A 129 -6.68 11.95 -2.12
C PRO A 129 -7.47 11.82 -0.82
N THR A 130 -8.77 11.48 -0.89
CA THR A 130 -9.65 11.35 0.29
C THR A 130 -9.78 9.93 0.80
N SER A 131 -9.13 8.95 0.14
CA SER A 131 -9.12 7.55 0.55
C SER A 131 -8.28 7.33 1.83
N PHE A 132 -8.24 6.08 2.29
CA PHE A 132 -7.66 5.71 3.59
C PHE A 132 -6.20 6.13 3.74
N ASN A 133 -5.86 6.76 4.86
CA ASN A 133 -4.55 7.40 5.09
C ASN A 133 -3.38 6.41 5.11
N ASP A 134 -3.61 5.18 5.55
CA ASP A 134 -2.56 4.17 5.66
C ASP A 134 -2.37 3.33 4.38
N ARG A 135 -3.17 3.60 3.31
CA ARG A 135 -2.86 3.04 1.99
C ARG A 135 -1.41 3.32 1.65
N LYS A 136 -0.75 2.41 0.98
CA LYS A 136 0.68 2.62 0.66
C LYS A 136 1.08 2.07 -0.71
N VAL A 137 1.98 2.81 -1.34
CA VAL A 137 2.81 2.34 -2.45
C VAL A 137 4.16 1.96 -1.91
N VAL A 138 4.69 0.83 -2.37
CA VAL A 138 6.01 0.33 -1.96
C VAL A 138 6.91 0.06 -3.16
N LEU A 139 8.19 0.38 -3.02
CA LEU A 139 9.28 -0.18 -3.82
C LEU A 139 9.87 -1.30 -3.00
N ILE A 140 9.78 -2.55 -3.48
CA ILE A 140 9.96 -3.71 -2.61
C ILE A 140 10.77 -4.83 -3.28
N LEU A 141 11.62 -5.47 -2.47
CA LEU A 141 12.30 -6.71 -2.79
C LEU A 141 11.77 -7.83 -1.89
N ARG A 142 11.49 -9.00 -2.48
CA ARG A 142 10.97 -10.18 -1.78
C ARG A 142 11.67 -11.45 -2.25
N ASP A 143 11.91 -12.38 -1.33
CA ASP A 143 12.48 -13.70 -1.67
C ASP A 143 11.46 -14.56 -2.43
N SER A 144 10.16 -14.40 -2.12
CA SER A 144 9.07 -15.16 -2.76
C SER A 144 7.81 -14.32 -2.94
N LEU A 145 6.81 -14.87 -3.62
CA LEU A 145 5.48 -14.29 -3.79
C LEU A 145 4.50 -14.72 -2.69
N GLU A 146 4.96 -15.47 -1.70
CA GLU A 146 4.14 -15.85 -0.54
C GLU A 146 3.88 -14.63 0.37
N ASP A 147 2.76 -14.61 1.05
CA ASP A 147 2.31 -13.49 1.88
C ASP A 147 3.22 -13.20 3.08
N ASP A 148 3.94 -14.20 3.56
CA ASP A 148 4.87 -14.13 4.70
C ASP A 148 6.35 -14.05 4.31
N SER A 149 6.65 -13.76 3.05
CA SER A 149 8.02 -13.70 2.51
C SER A 149 8.92 -12.75 3.29
N ARG A 150 10.21 -13.10 3.39
CA ARG A 150 11.26 -12.13 3.71
C ARG A 150 11.21 -10.99 2.69
N GLN A 151 11.41 -9.75 3.15
CA GLN A 151 11.31 -8.57 2.29
C GLN A 151 11.98 -7.35 2.89
N ILE A 152 12.31 -6.40 2.01
CA ILE A 152 12.68 -5.03 2.38
C ILE A 152 12.01 -4.05 1.42
N MET A 153 11.51 -2.93 1.92
CA MET A 153 10.77 -1.96 1.13
C MET A 153 11.05 -0.53 1.54
N ALA A 154 10.97 0.39 0.57
CA ALA A 154 10.67 1.80 0.79
C ALA A 154 9.16 2.01 0.54
N ALA A 155 8.46 2.58 1.49
CA ALA A 155 7.03 2.79 1.41
C ALA A 155 6.64 4.25 1.57
N GLN A 156 5.63 4.69 0.79
CA GLN A 156 4.97 5.98 0.92
C GLN A 156 3.50 5.75 1.27
N HIS A 157 3.06 6.32 2.38
CA HIS A 157 1.67 6.26 2.83
C HIS A 157 0.82 7.40 2.26
N GLY A 158 -0.49 7.16 2.21
CA GLY A 158 -1.48 8.18 1.88
C GLY A 158 -1.46 9.40 2.82
N ALA A 159 -1.06 9.23 4.08
CA ALA A 159 -0.83 10.30 5.04
C ALA A 159 0.54 10.99 4.91
N GLY A 160 1.33 10.69 3.87
CA GLY A 160 2.63 11.32 3.61
C GLY A 160 3.80 10.80 4.43
N MET A 161 3.60 9.81 5.30
CA MET A 161 4.68 9.09 5.95
C MET A 161 5.48 8.30 4.93
N VAL A 162 6.80 8.26 5.08
CA VAL A 162 7.71 7.40 4.32
C VAL A 162 8.50 6.57 5.30
N HIS A 163 8.74 5.31 4.99
CA HIS A 163 9.59 4.46 5.81
C HIS A 163 10.39 3.46 4.97
N ILE A 164 11.53 3.04 5.49
CA ILE A 164 12.19 1.82 5.09
C ILE A 164 11.81 0.74 6.10
N ALA A 165 11.31 -0.40 5.63
CA ALA A 165 10.84 -1.47 6.49
C ALA A 165 11.24 -2.83 5.94
N TRP A 166 11.45 -3.82 6.83
CA TRP A 166 11.89 -5.15 6.44
C TRP A 166 11.31 -6.24 7.34
N ARG A 167 11.14 -7.43 6.76
CA ARG A 167 10.87 -8.70 7.44
C ARG A 167 12.10 -9.57 7.30
N ALA A 168 12.87 -9.73 8.39
CA ALA A 168 14.18 -10.37 8.38
C ALA A 168 14.11 -11.88 8.09
N ASP A 169 13.04 -12.54 8.57
CA ASP A 169 12.78 -13.95 8.38
C ASP A 169 11.35 -14.18 7.89
N LYS A 170 11.13 -15.30 7.19
CA LYS A 170 9.78 -15.66 6.72
C LYS A 170 8.82 -15.74 7.90
N GLY A 171 7.68 -15.03 7.80
CA GLY A 171 6.65 -14.99 8.85
C GLY A 171 7.01 -14.19 10.09
N ALA A 172 8.18 -13.53 10.13
CA ALA A 172 8.54 -12.63 11.23
C ALA A 172 7.75 -11.32 11.18
N MET A 173 7.75 -10.60 12.31
CA MET A 173 7.23 -9.23 12.37
C MET A 173 8.10 -8.29 11.54
N MET A 174 7.46 -7.25 10.98
CA MET A 174 8.17 -6.16 10.33
C MET A 174 8.91 -5.29 11.34
N THR A 175 10.03 -4.75 10.90
CA THR A 175 10.81 -3.70 11.57
C THR A 175 10.92 -2.53 10.62
N ASP A 176 10.95 -1.29 11.12
CA ASP A 176 11.05 -0.11 10.27
C ASP A 176 11.77 1.07 10.90
N VAL A 177 12.06 2.06 10.04
CA VAL A 177 12.45 3.41 10.42
C VAL A 177 11.59 4.40 9.63
N GLU A 178 10.80 5.19 10.35
CA GLU A 178 9.84 6.14 9.80
C GLU A 178 10.44 7.53 9.62
N TYR A 179 10.06 8.20 8.52
CA TYR A 179 10.39 9.59 8.21
C TYR A 179 9.13 10.38 7.88
N ARG A 180 9.06 11.60 8.38
CA ARG A 180 7.96 12.53 8.13
C ARG A 180 8.54 13.90 7.79
N SER A 181 7.94 14.57 6.82
CA SER A 181 8.29 15.97 6.57
C SER A 181 8.04 16.80 7.83
N GLN A 182 8.99 17.67 8.18
CA GLN A 182 8.80 18.64 9.27
C GLN A 182 7.67 19.64 9.01
N ARG A 183 7.20 19.73 7.77
CA ARG A 183 6.04 20.55 7.37
C ARG A 183 4.69 19.87 7.63
N GLN A 184 4.69 18.60 8.02
CA GLN A 184 3.46 17.92 8.41
C GLN A 184 3.04 18.37 9.80
N PRO A 185 1.80 18.87 9.99
CA PRO A 185 1.27 19.12 11.31
C PRO A 185 1.28 17.82 12.11
N ILE A 186 1.78 17.87 13.35
CA ILE A 186 1.81 16.74 14.29
C ILE A 186 0.39 16.16 14.55
N ALA A 187 -0.65 16.97 14.34
CA ALA A 187 -2.05 16.60 14.48
C ALA A 187 -2.59 15.63 13.41
N ALA A 188 -1.86 15.38 12.34
CA ALA A 188 -2.32 14.51 11.23
C ALA A 188 -2.20 12.99 11.52
N ARG A 189 -1.91 12.58 12.74
CA ARG A 189 -2.00 11.19 13.16
C ARG A 189 -3.47 10.77 13.28
N GLY A 190 -4.00 10.19 12.21
CA GLY A 190 -5.34 9.57 12.23
C GLY A 190 -6.51 10.51 11.94
N GLU A 191 -6.30 11.78 11.63
CA GLU A 191 -7.36 12.68 11.21
C GLU A 191 -7.29 12.96 9.70
N HIS A 192 -8.45 12.92 9.06
CA HIS A 192 -8.64 13.25 7.64
C HIS A 192 -8.48 14.77 7.44
N GLY A 193 -7.25 15.26 7.46
CA GLY A 193 -6.95 16.66 7.20
C GLY A 193 -6.87 16.96 5.71
N PRO A 194 -7.34 18.12 5.24
CA PRO A 194 -7.44 18.44 3.81
C PRO A 194 -6.11 18.69 3.10
N GLN A 195 -4.96 18.67 3.78
CA GLN A 195 -3.65 18.91 3.17
C GLN A 195 -2.58 18.04 3.80
N VAL A 196 -2.41 16.86 3.22
CA VAL A 196 -1.28 16.00 3.55
C VAL A 196 -0.12 16.31 2.61
N PHE A 197 1.04 16.63 3.16
CA PHE A 197 2.26 16.84 2.39
C PHE A 197 2.87 15.47 2.05
N HIS A 198 2.77 15.10 0.78
CA HIS A 198 3.35 13.87 0.26
C HIS A 198 4.73 14.12 -0.33
N PRO A 199 5.66 13.15 -0.22
CA PRO A 199 6.86 13.19 -1.06
C PRO A 199 6.45 13.08 -2.53
N SER A 200 7.19 13.78 -3.39
CA SER A 200 6.98 13.72 -4.84
C SER A 200 7.55 12.43 -5.43
N ARG A 201 8.56 11.84 -4.75
CA ARG A 201 9.28 10.67 -5.23
C ARG A 201 9.93 9.91 -4.08
N ILE A 202 9.93 8.59 -4.17
CA ILE A 202 10.65 7.67 -3.27
C ILE A 202 11.63 6.81 -4.06
N GLY A 203 12.66 6.29 -3.38
CA GLY A 203 13.64 5.38 -3.95
C GLY A 203 14.18 4.39 -2.94
N LEU A 204 14.62 3.24 -3.44
CA LEU A 204 15.29 2.20 -2.67
C LEU A 204 16.52 1.73 -3.46
N GLU A 205 17.70 1.86 -2.88
CA GLU A 205 18.93 1.40 -3.48
C GLU A 205 19.53 0.23 -2.69
N LYS A 206 19.94 -0.82 -3.41
CA LYS A 206 20.73 -1.92 -2.87
C LYS A 206 22.15 -1.83 -3.40
N LYS A 207 23.13 -1.81 -2.48
CA LYS A 207 24.56 -1.94 -2.77
C LYS A 207 25.19 -2.96 -1.82
N GLY A 208 25.57 -4.12 -2.34
CA GLY A 208 25.89 -5.27 -1.51
C GLY A 208 24.71 -5.66 -0.63
N ASP A 209 24.92 -5.75 0.67
CA ASP A 209 23.87 -6.04 1.67
C ASP A 209 23.29 -4.76 2.30
N GLN A 210 23.67 -3.58 1.81
CA GLN A 210 23.15 -2.30 2.32
C GLN A 210 22.01 -1.79 1.47
N PHE A 211 20.93 -1.38 2.15
CA PHE A 211 19.75 -0.77 1.53
C PHE A 211 19.58 0.66 2.04
N GLN A 212 19.43 1.60 1.11
CA GLN A 212 19.28 3.02 1.40
C GLN A 212 17.94 3.53 0.88
N LEU A 213 17.20 4.21 1.75
CA LEU A 213 16.02 5.00 1.38
C LEU A 213 16.45 6.32 0.75
N TYR A 214 15.78 6.70 -0.35
CA TYR A 214 15.90 8.00 -0.98
C TYR A 214 14.55 8.68 -1.06
N ILE A 215 14.51 9.99 -0.92
CA ILE A 215 13.28 10.80 -0.92
C ILE A 215 13.51 12.11 -1.69
N SER A 216 12.46 12.58 -2.36
CA SER A 216 12.26 13.96 -2.78
C SER A 216 10.90 14.42 -2.27
N TRP A 217 10.87 15.43 -1.42
CA TRP A 217 9.62 15.93 -0.81
C TRP A 217 8.86 16.91 -1.70
N SER A 218 9.57 17.75 -2.46
CA SER A 218 8.98 18.87 -3.20
C SER A 218 9.52 18.99 -4.62
N GLY A 219 10.06 17.88 -5.19
CA GLY A 219 10.67 17.87 -6.51
C GLY A 219 12.15 18.29 -6.53
N GLU A 220 12.78 18.48 -5.37
CA GLU A 220 14.23 18.58 -5.26
C GLU A 220 14.90 17.26 -5.69
N PRO A 221 16.20 17.27 -6.01
CA PRO A 221 16.93 16.05 -6.32
C PRO A 221 16.79 15.01 -5.22
N MET A 222 16.65 13.74 -5.63
CA MET A 222 16.59 12.61 -4.68
C MET A 222 17.82 12.63 -3.75
N HIS A 223 17.59 12.51 -2.46
CA HIS A 223 18.64 12.45 -1.44
C HIS A 223 18.45 11.27 -0.52
N ALA A 224 19.54 10.75 0.03
CA ALA A 224 19.49 9.67 1.01
C ALA A 224 18.82 10.16 2.30
N GLU A 225 17.94 9.34 2.84
CA GLU A 225 17.25 9.62 4.11
C GLU A 225 17.60 8.55 5.13
N GLY A 226 18.13 8.99 6.28
CA GLY A 226 18.55 8.12 7.35
C GLY A 226 19.78 7.26 7.04
N ALA A 227 20.06 6.30 7.92
CA ALA A 227 21.15 5.36 7.76
C ALA A 227 20.75 4.16 6.89
N PRO A 228 21.70 3.54 6.15
CA PRO A 228 21.43 2.30 5.44
C PRO A 228 21.03 1.16 6.38
N VAL A 229 20.15 0.30 5.89
CA VAL A 229 19.74 -0.93 6.58
C VAL A 229 20.49 -2.12 5.99
N THR A 230 21.02 -2.99 6.84
CA THR A 230 21.65 -4.24 6.40
C THR A 230 20.59 -5.33 6.23
N PHE A 231 20.45 -5.84 5.01
CA PHE A 231 19.54 -6.94 4.69
C PHE A 231 20.16 -7.83 3.62
N LYS A 232 20.40 -9.10 3.93
CA LYS A 232 21.00 -10.06 3.00
C LYS A 232 19.97 -10.62 2.04
N THR A 233 20.34 -10.72 0.78
CA THR A 233 19.56 -11.42 -0.25
C THR A 233 20.41 -12.53 -0.85
N ASP A 234 19.85 -13.74 -0.91
CA ASP A 234 20.54 -14.93 -1.44
C ASP A 234 19.98 -15.27 -2.84
N GLY A 235 20.70 -14.85 -3.89
CA GLY A 235 20.32 -15.13 -5.27
C GLY A 235 19.29 -14.16 -5.84
N PRO A 236 18.55 -14.56 -6.91
CA PRO A 236 17.53 -13.73 -7.53
C PRO A 236 16.32 -13.54 -6.62
N VAL A 237 15.87 -12.27 -6.49
CA VAL A 237 14.71 -11.86 -5.73
C VAL A 237 13.64 -11.24 -6.64
N TYR A 238 12.40 -11.21 -6.19
CA TYR A 238 11.33 -10.44 -6.83
C TYR A 238 11.49 -8.98 -6.46
N VAL A 239 11.53 -8.11 -7.47
CA VAL A 239 11.78 -6.67 -7.33
C VAL A 239 10.72 -5.89 -8.06
N GLY A 240 10.13 -4.88 -7.43
CA GLY A 240 9.12 -4.09 -8.12
C GLY A 240 8.32 -3.14 -7.26
N ILE A 241 7.07 -2.91 -7.69
CA ILE A 241 6.15 -1.95 -7.11
C ILE A 241 4.93 -2.66 -6.56
N GLY A 242 4.59 -2.38 -5.31
CA GLY A 242 3.36 -2.87 -4.67
C GLY A 242 2.44 -1.73 -4.27
N PHE A 243 1.14 -2.04 -4.23
CA PHE A 243 0.12 -1.15 -3.68
C PHE A 243 -0.91 -1.92 -2.87
N THR A 244 -1.31 -1.36 -1.74
CA THR A 244 -2.46 -1.81 -0.93
C THR A 244 -3.31 -0.63 -0.52
N SER A 245 -4.64 -0.81 -0.55
CA SER A 245 -5.60 0.19 -0.04
C SER A 245 -5.59 0.26 1.48
N HIS A 246 -4.98 -0.70 2.16
CA HIS A 246 -5.06 -0.95 3.61
C HIS A 246 -6.45 -1.39 4.09
N LEU A 247 -7.30 -1.84 3.18
CA LEU A 247 -8.65 -2.34 3.46
C LEU A 247 -8.87 -3.65 2.70
N PRO A 248 -9.16 -4.78 3.38
CA PRO A 248 -9.18 -6.11 2.77
C PRO A 248 -10.14 -6.27 1.59
N ALA A 249 -11.29 -5.58 1.60
CA ALA A 249 -12.34 -5.73 0.59
C ALA A 249 -12.60 -4.47 -0.23
N THR A 250 -11.87 -3.37 0.01
CA THR A 250 -12.09 -2.09 -0.67
C THR A 250 -10.93 -1.78 -1.60
N LEU A 251 -11.23 -1.65 -2.88
CA LEU A 251 -10.25 -1.26 -3.89
C LEU A 251 -9.88 0.22 -3.74
N GLY A 252 -8.58 0.50 -3.68
CA GLY A 252 -8.01 1.82 -3.87
C GLY A 252 -7.20 1.86 -5.16
N THR A 253 -6.78 3.04 -5.60
CA THR A 253 -5.99 3.22 -6.82
C THR A 253 -4.83 4.19 -6.57
N ALA A 254 -3.65 3.80 -7.02
CA ALA A 254 -2.47 4.65 -7.09
C ALA A 254 -1.95 4.75 -8.51
N ARG A 255 -1.39 5.91 -8.89
CA ARG A 255 -0.60 6.10 -10.11
C ARG A 255 0.87 6.19 -9.75
N VAL A 256 1.69 5.49 -10.52
CA VAL A 256 3.12 5.40 -10.29
C VAL A 256 3.84 5.74 -11.59
N SER A 257 4.62 6.81 -11.58
CA SER A 257 5.26 7.36 -12.76
C SER A 257 6.78 7.49 -12.59
N ASN A 258 7.49 7.76 -13.68
CA ASN A 258 8.95 7.92 -13.69
C ASN A 258 9.66 6.75 -12.98
N VAL A 259 9.21 5.54 -13.29
CA VAL A 259 9.68 4.31 -12.66
C VAL A 259 11.09 3.98 -13.12
N VAL A 260 11.99 3.81 -12.16
CA VAL A 260 13.35 3.28 -12.35
C VAL A 260 13.40 1.91 -11.69
N VAL A 261 13.85 0.90 -12.42
CA VAL A 261 14.23 -0.43 -11.91
C VAL A 261 15.47 -0.87 -12.68
N GLU A 262 16.64 -0.55 -12.14
CA GLU A 262 17.93 -0.79 -12.79
C GLU A 262 18.78 -1.78 -11.98
N ASN A 263 19.49 -2.69 -12.68
CA ASN A 263 20.35 -3.70 -12.05
C ASN A 263 21.76 -3.15 -11.79
N ARG A 264 21.79 -2.02 -11.08
CA ARG A 264 23.01 -1.36 -10.58
C ARG A 264 22.65 -0.39 -9.47
N ALA A 265 23.59 -0.11 -8.58
CA ALA A 265 23.49 1.00 -7.64
C ALA A 265 23.80 2.36 -8.32
N GLY A 266 23.41 3.46 -7.69
CA GLY A 266 23.69 4.83 -8.15
C GLY A 266 22.76 5.31 -9.28
N ALA A 267 21.59 4.69 -9.47
CA ALA A 267 20.63 5.10 -10.49
C ALA A 267 19.31 5.65 -9.89
N VAL A 268 19.23 5.83 -8.59
CA VAL A 268 18.10 6.50 -7.92
C VAL A 268 18.13 7.98 -8.27
N ARG A 269 17.13 8.50 -9.00
CA ARG A 269 17.01 9.88 -9.46
C ARG A 269 15.56 10.27 -9.78
#